data_7bf152b24864a741f86cc7b7ecbdcd48
#
_entry.id   7bf152b24864a741f86cc7b7ecbdcd48
#
_cell.length_a   1.000
_cell.length_b   1.000
_cell.length_c   1.000
_cell.angle_alpha   90.00
_cell.angle_beta   90.00
_cell.angle_gamma   90.00
#
_symmetry.space_group_name_H-M   'P 1'
#
loop_
_entity.id
_entity.type
_entity.pdbx_description
1 polymer ?
#
loop_
_entity_poly.entity_id
_entity_poly.type
_entity_poly.pdbx_seq_one_letter_code
_entity_poly.pdbx_strand_id
1 'polypeptide(L)'
;MKKDINPIGSVMTTLFERILSGEIPSHPVARGEGWYAFLDIFPRREGHTLVIPHRPVQHLAALHPDERAALMNGVAEVQRRLGHHFSTSDFTVCIHDGPLAGQEVPHVHVHVL
;
A
#
# COMPACT_ATOMS: atom_id res chain seq x y z
N MET A 1 -9.59 -7.43 14.64
CA MET A 1 -10.39 -6.32 15.03
C MET A 1 -11.64 -6.30 14.20
N LYS A 2 -12.69 -5.90 14.77
CA LYS A 2 -13.86 -5.76 13.95
C LYS A 2 -13.63 -4.60 12.97
N LYS A 3 -14.10 -4.76 11.77
CA LYS A 3 -14.14 -3.62 10.88
C LYS A 3 -15.00 -2.56 11.51
N ASP A 4 -14.55 -1.36 11.41
CA ASP A 4 -15.34 -0.25 11.88
C ASP A 4 -16.63 -0.21 11.07
N ILE A 5 -17.73 -0.11 11.77
CA ILE A 5 -19.04 -0.03 11.14
C ILE A 5 -19.66 1.27 11.63
N ASN A 6 -20.07 2.10 10.70
CA ASN A 6 -20.73 3.32 11.07
C ASN A 6 -22.19 3.02 11.52
N PRO A 7 -22.87 3.97 12.10
CA PRO A 7 -24.21 3.73 12.67
C PRO A 7 -25.25 3.19 11.69
N ILE A 8 -25.05 3.36 10.40
CA ILE A 8 -25.98 2.82 9.40
C ILE A 8 -25.51 1.50 8.84
N GLY A 9 -24.48 0.89 9.44
CA GLY A 9 -24.00 -0.43 9.07
C GLY A 9 -22.96 -0.46 7.98
N SER A 10 -22.57 0.65 7.43
CA SER A 10 -21.49 0.69 6.43
C SER A 10 -20.18 0.32 7.08
N VAL A 11 -19.37 -0.43 6.35
CA VAL A 11 -18.03 -0.76 6.80
C VAL A 11 -17.20 0.51 6.84
N MET A 12 -16.57 0.77 7.98
CA MET A 12 -15.68 1.90 8.09
C MET A 12 -14.38 1.62 7.33
N THR A 13 -13.77 2.69 6.89
CA THR A 13 -12.60 2.62 6.03
C THR A 13 -11.36 2.17 6.78
N THR A 14 -10.44 1.56 6.06
CA THR A 14 -9.12 1.27 6.60
C THR A 14 -8.33 2.57 6.73
N LEU A 15 -7.22 2.50 7.47
CA LEU A 15 -6.28 3.61 7.56
C LEU A 15 -5.85 4.07 6.16
N PHE A 16 -5.58 3.12 5.25
CA PHE A 16 -5.10 3.47 3.91
C PHE A 16 -6.18 4.12 3.06
N GLU A 17 -7.45 3.75 3.25
CA GLU A 17 -8.54 4.45 2.58
C GLU A 17 -8.61 5.91 3.02
N ARG A 18 -8.36 6.17 4.28
CA ARG A 18 -8.33 7.54 4.80
C ARG A 18 -7.15 8.33 4.24
N ILE A 19 -6.04 7.66 4.01
CA ILE A 19 -4.89 8.27 3.33
C ILE A 19 -5.25 8.57 1.87
N LEU A 20 -5.89 7.64 1.18
CA LEU A 20 -6.31 7.83 -0.20
C LEU A 20 -7.28 8.99 -0.36
N SER A 21 -8.18 9.17 0.59
CA SER A 21 -9.17 10.25 0.56
C SER A 21 -8.59 11.61 0.96
N GLY A 22 -7.37 11.63 1.50
CA GLY A 22 -6.76 12.86 2.00
C GLY A 22 -7.15 13.21 3.43
N GLU A 23 -8.00 12.41 4.08
CA GLU A 23 -8.37 12.64 5.48
C GLU A 23 -7.16 12.56 6.39
N ILE A 24 -6.26 11.62 6.13
CA ILE A 24 -5.00 11.47 6.85
C ILE A 24 -3.87 11.85 5.90
N PRO A 25 -2.97 12.74 6.30
CA PRO A 25 -1.86 13.13 5.44
C PRO A 25 -0.86 12.00 5.24
N SER A 26 -0.20 12.01 4.10
CA SER A 26 0.86 11.07 3.77
C SER A 26 1.95 11.81 3.00
N HIS A 27 3.09 11.15 2.84
CA HIS A 27 4.19 11.66 2.04
C HIS A 27 4.19 10.90 0.70
N PRO A 28 3.55 11.44 -0.34
CA PRO A 28 3.41 10.71 -1.59
C PRO A 28 4.75 10.51 -2.29
N VAL A 29 4.92 9.32 -2.85
CA VAL A 29 6.07 8.99 -3.70
C VAL A 29 5.65 9.01 -5.16
N ALA A 30 4.51 8.37 -5.46
CA ALA A 30 3.99 8.30 -6.82
C ALA A 30 2.54 7.83 -6.76
N ARG A 31 1.84 8.03 -7.86
CA ARG A 31 0.50 7.48 -8.04
C ARG A 31 0.29 7.15 -9.50
N GLY A 32 -0.61 6.23 -9.77
CA GLY A 32 -0.97 5.85 -11.11
C GLY A 32 -2.37 5.27 -11.13
N GLU A 33 -2.73 4.69 -12.26
CA GLU A 33 -4.03 4.09 -12.41
C GLU A 33 -4.15 2.86 -11.52
N GLY A 34 -5.03 2.94 -10.53
CA GLY A 34 -5.34 1.83 -9.64
C GLY A 34 -4.40 1.66 -8.45
N TRP A 35 -3.42 2.53 -8.26
CA TRP A 35 -2.49 2.41 -7.16
C TRP A 35 -1.99 3.76 -6.64
N TYR A 36 -1.53 3.74 -5.39
CA TYR A 36 -0.93 4.90 -4.74
C TYR A 36 0.27 4.44 -3.92
N ALA A 37 1.33 5.22 -3.89
CA ALA A 37 2.54 4.91 -3.14
C ALA A 37 2.95 6.10 -2.28
N PHE A 38 3.30 5.80 -1.03
CA PHE A 38 3.68 6.82 -0.04
C PHE A 38 4.72 6.24 0.92
N LEU A 39 5.46 7.14 1.58
CA LEU A 39 6.49 6.71 2.53
C LEU A 39 5.86 6.12 3.78
N ASP A 40 6.46 5.03 4.27
CA ASP A 40 6.10 4.45 5.56
C ASP A 40 6.56 5.41 6.66
N ILE A 41 5.67 5.72 7.61
CA ILE A 41 6.01 6.63 8.73
C ILE A 41 6.87 5.95 9.79
N PHE A 42 6.99 4.63 9.74
CA PHE A 42 7.88 3.86 10.60
C PHE A 42 8.87 3.10 9.73
N PRO A 43 9.74 3.81 8.99
CA PRO A 43 10.58 3.18 7.97
C PRO A 43 11.63 2.29 8.58
N ARG A 44 11.87 1.15 7.94
CA ARG A 44 12.98 0.26 8.30
C ARG A 44 14.30 0.75 7.72
N ARG A 45 14.21 1.59 6.70
CA ARG A 45 15.34 2.28 6.11
C ARG A 45 14.82 3.47 5.35
N GLU A 46 15.70 4.39 5.03
CA GLU A 46 15.34 5.58 4.26
C GLU A 46 14.71 5.19 2.92
N GLY A 47 13.60 5.83 2.58
CA GLY A 47 12.89 5.54 1.34
C GLY A 47 11.91 4.39 1.41
N HIS A 48 11.74 3.74 2.57
CA HIS A 48 10.76 2.66 2.72
C HIS A 48 9.39 3.15 2.29
N THR A 49 8.86 2.56 1.24
CA THR A 49 7.63 2.99 0.58
C THR A 49 6.59 1.88 0.64
N LEU A 50 5.33 2.27 0.79
CA LEU A 50 4.18 1.37 0.70
C LEU A 50 3.45 1.63 -0.60
N VAL A 51 3.09 0.57 -1.31
CA VAL A 51 2.27 0.66 -2.52
C VAL A 51 0.96 -0.04 -2.25
N ILE A 52 -0.15 0.66 -2.46
CA ILE A 52 -1.48 0.16 -2.16
C ILE A 52 -2.39 0.25 -3.37
N PRO A 53 -3.33 -0.72 -3.50
CA PRO A 53 -4.43 -0.58 -4.45
C PRO A 53 -5.48 0.36 -3.86
N HIS A 54 -6.37 0.86 -4.70
CA HIS A 54 -7.47 1.71 -4.21
C HIS A 54 -8.53 0.90 -3.49
N ARG A 55 -8.78 -0.33 -3.91
CA ARG A 55 -9.82 -1.17 -3.30
C ARG A 55 -9.29 -1.80 -2.01
N PRO A 56 -10.00 -1.63 -0.90
CA PRO A 56 -9.50 -1.99 0.43
C PRO A 56 -9.72 -3.46 0.76
N VAL A 57 -9.05 -4.36 0.07
CA VAL A 57 -9.10 -5.78 0.40
C VAL A 57 -7.90 -6.15 1.25
N GLN A 58 -8.10 -7.11 2.15
CA GLN A 58 -7.06 -7.54 3.08
C GLN A 58 -6.00 -8.40 2.40
N HIS A 59 -6.43 -9.29 1.50
CA HIS A 59 -5.55 -10.30 0.90
C HIS A 59 -5.30 -10.03 -0.58
N LEU A 60 -4.08 -10.30 -1.02
CA LEU A 60 -3.70 -10.15 -2.41
C LEU A 60 -4.62 -10.97 -3.34
N ALA A 61 -4.97 -12.18 -2.92
CA ALA A 61 -5.81 -13.06 -3.72
C ALA A 61 -7.23 -12.52 -3.94
N ALA A 62 -7.67 -11.56 -3.11
CA ALA A 62 -8.98 -10.96 -3.26
C ALA A 62 -9.02 -9.85 -4.32
N LEU A 63 -7.87 -9.39 -4.79
CA LEU A 63 -7.81 -8.45 -5.90
C LEU A 63 -8.14 -9.17 -7.21
N HIS A 64 -8.79 -8.46 -8.11
CA HIS A 64 -8.98 -8.95 -9.48
C HIS A 64 -7.65 -8.94 -10.23
N PRO A 65 -7.51 -9.74 -11.30
CA PRO A 65 -6.23 -9.79 -12.04
C PRO A 65 -5.74 -8.44 -12.54
N ASP A 66 -6.62 -7.57 -13.01
CA ASP A 66 -6.26 -6.23 -13.45
C ASP A 66 -5.80 -5.36 -12.29
N GLU A 67 -6.40 -5.55 -11.11
CA GLU A 67 -5.99 -4.83 -9.90
C GLU A 67 -4.60 -5.26 -9.43
N ARG A 68 -4.32 -6.56 -9.49
CA ARG A 68 -2.98 -7.08 -9.16
C ARG A 68 -1.93 -6.55 -10.13
N ALA A 69 -2.28 -6.51 -11.42
CA ALA A 69 -1.37 -5.97 -12.43
C ALA A 69 -1.08 -4.48 -12.16
N ALA A 70 -2.12 -3.71 -11.85
CA ALA A 70 -1.96 -2.29 -11.53
C ALA A 70 -1.05 -2.10 -10.31
N LEU A 71 -1.26 -2.90 -9.27
CA LEU A 71 -0.45 -2.84 -8.05
C LEU A 71 1.02 -3.11 -8.36
N MET A 72 1.31 -4.14 -9.13
CA MET A 72 2.70 -4.49 -9.49
C MET A 72 3.31 -3.45 -10.42
N ASN A 73 2.53 -2.83 -11.28
CA ASN A 73 3.01 -1.69 -12.07
C ASN A 73 3.43 -0.54 -11.16
N GLY A 74 2.66 -0.32 -10.09
CA GLY A 74 3.02 0.67 -9.07
C GLY A 74 4.32 0.34 -8.37
N VAL A 75 4.51 -0.91 -8.01
CA VAL A 75 5.76 -1.38 -7.39
C VAL A 75 6.95 -1.10 -8.32
N ALA A 76 6.82 -1.45 -9.59
CA ALA A 76 7.90 -1.22 -10.57
C ALA A 76 8.21 0.27 -10.72
N GLU A 77 7.19 1.12 -10.73
CA GLU A 77 7.40 2.57 -10.84
C GLU A 77 8.11 3.11 -9.59
N VAL A 78 7.73 2.65 -8.40
CA VAL A 78 8.40 3.04 -7.16
C VAL A 78 9.85 2.61 -7.17
N GLN A 79 10.15 1.37 -7.59
CA GLN A 79 11.52 0.90 -7.70
C GLN A 79 12.33 1.79 -8.65
N ARG A 80 11.73 2.20 -9.76
CA ARG A 80 12.42 3.09 -10.72
C ARG A 80 12.75 4.44 -10.07
N ARG A 81 11.82 5.03 -9.35
CA ARG A 81 12.02 6.33 -8.70
C ARG A 81 13.02 6.27 -7.55
N LEU A 82 12.87 5.29 -6.69
CA LEU A 82 13.81 5.10 -5.58
C LEU A 82 15.19 4.72 -6.10
N GLY A 83 15.25 3.88 -7.12
CA GLY A 83 16.49 3.46 -7.73
C GLY A 83 17.27 4.63 -8.32
N HIS A 84 16.57 5.56 -8.94
CA HIS A 84 17.19 6.77 -9.45
C HIS A 84 17.71 7.64 -8.31
N HIS A 85 16.89 7.81 -7.27
CA HIS A 85 17.25 8.69 -6.14
C HIS A 85 18.42 8.12 -5.34
N PHE A 86 18.45 6.81 -5.09
CA PHE A 86 19.47 6.16 -4.27
C PHE A 86 20.59 5.50 -5.08
N SER A 87 20.54 5.60 -6.40
CA SER A 87 21.54 5.00 -7.31
C SER A 87 21.69 3.49 -7.08
N THR A 88 20.57 2.78 -7.03
CA THR A 88 20.55 1.33 -6.83
C THR A 88 19.43 0.68 -7.62
N SER A 89 19.58 -0.61 -7.88
CA SER A 89 18.50 -1.44 -8.43
C SER A 89 18.07 -2.51 -7.44
N ASP A 90 18.59 -2.46 -6.22
CA ASP A 90 18.39 -3.53 -5.24
C ASP A 90 17.32 -3.13 -4.23
N PHE A 91 16.26 -3.91 -4.17
CA PHE A 91 15.14 -3.64 -3.27
C PHE A 91 14.62 -4.93 -2.67
N THR A 92 14.18 -4.83 -1.42
CA THR A 92 13.32 -5.84 -0.83
C THR A 92 11.88 -5.46 -1.18
N VAL A 93 11.16 -6.39 -1.76
CA VAL A 93 9.74 -6.22 -2.10
C VAL A 93 8.99 -7.32 -1.39
N CYS A 94 8.11 -6.97 -0.46
CA CYS A 94 7.38 -7.97 0.30
C CYS A 94 5.98 -7.53 0.65
N ILE A 95 5.12 -8.53 0.91
CA ILE A 95 3.74 -8.35 1.34
C ILE A 95 3.54 -9.20 2.58
N HIS A 96 3.04 -8.60 3.65
CA HIS A 96 2.57 -9.34 4.81
C HIS A 96 1.07 -9.56 4.60
N ASP A 97 0.70 -10.73 4.12
CA ASP A 97 -0.65 -11.03 3.65
C ASP A 97 -1.43 -11.77 4.72
N GLY A 98 -2.16 -11.03 5.52
CA GLY A 98 -2.94 -11.55 6.62
C GLY A 98 -2.26 -11.36 7.99
N PRO A 99 -3.03 -11.36 9.06
CA PRO A 99 -2.50 -11.07 10.41
C PRO A 99 -1.44 -12.04 10.89
N LEU A 100 -1.57 -13.33 10.56
CA LEU A 100 -0.57 -14.31 10.97
C LEU A 100 0.77 -14.11 10.25
N ALA A 101 0.76 -13.40 9.14
CA ALA A 101 1.97 -13.08 8.39
C ALA A 101 2.52 -11.69 8.77
N GLY A 102 1.93 -11.05 9.78
CA GLY A 102 2.41 -9.77 10.26
C GLY A 102 1.71 -8.55 9.69
N GLN A 103 0.59 -8.73 8.98
CA GLN A 103 -0.15 -7.61 8.44
C GLN A 103 -0.79 -6.80 9.56
N GLU A 104 -0.47 -5.53 9.65
CA GLU A 104 -1.00 -4.65 10.70
C GLU A 104 -2.23 -3.87 10.22
N VAL A 105 -2.24 -3.43 8.97
CA VAL A 105 -3.38 -2.73 8.37
C VAL A 105 -4.09 -3.68 7.42
N PRO A 106 -5.40 -3.94 7.61
CA PRO A 106 -6.14 -4.93 6.79
C PRO A 106 -6.51 -4.39 5.41
N HIS A 107 -5.52 -3.96 4.68
CA HIS A 107 -5.59 -3.42 3.34
C HIS A 107 -4.27 -3.82 2.70
N VAL A 108 -4.32 -4.66 1.68
CA VAL A 108 -3.10 -5.22 1.11
C VAL A 108 -2.13 -4.11 0.70
N HIS A 109 -0.87 -4.28 1.02
CA HIS A 109 0.15 -3.29 0.68
C HIS A 109 1.49 -3.97 0.46
N VAL A 110 2.23 -3.42 -0.48
CA VAL A 110 3.56 -3.91 -0.84
C VAL A 110 4.60 -2.99 -0.24
N HIS A 111 5.52 -3.57 0.53
CA HIS A 111 6.68 -2.85 1.04
C HIS A 111 7.77 -2.85 -0.01
N VAL A 112 8.34 -1.69 -0.27
CA VAL A 112 9.49 -1.53 -1.16
C VAL A 112 10.57 -0.79 -0.38
N LEU A 113 11.67 -1.46 -0.14
CA LEU A 113 12.76 -0.85 0.63
C LEU A 113 14.14 -1.43 0.27
#